data_60d9206d32247eef5bdfe649eacbf371
#
_entry.id   60d9206d32247eef5bdfe649eacbf371
#
_cell.length_a   1.000
_cell.length_b   1.000
_cell.length_c   1.000
_cell.angle_alpha   90.00
_cell.angle_beta   90.00
_cell.angle_gamma   90.00
#
_symmetry.space_group_name_H-M   'P 1'
#
loop_
_entity.id
_entity.type
_entity.pdbx_description
1 polymer ?
#
loop_
_entity_poly.entity_id
_entity_poly.type
_entity_poly.pdbx_seq_one_letter_code
_entity_poly.pdbx_strand_id
1 'polypeptide(L)'
;MMTLVTILAGAILPLFAYGIYLVFIQPRSNPLRNLPGPPTHGLFHNHLGLVMDPSRSPKVHEAFIKQFGRTVVIHTAVPWDQRLFTLDAIAITHVMKHSTVYEKPWQSRQLITSLIGCGMLAAEGLVHKRQRRVATPAFSIQNLRELIPLVFAKGWSLKNRWLEIIADGKMGCTKLDVCHWVSRATFDVIGSAGFDYEFNAIQDETNELFNAYKEMFEVAISQHSTDTSAVIAMYLPIIDILYPSERVRTVRRCQGVIRRVAGQLIQEKKRKITEAEENGTTYHGKDLLSLLLKSNVAVDLAPEQRISDEDILHNINTFMFAGSDTSSLAITWTLFLLAKYPFIQTRLREELLAVMPAAPIETLTPEEVDSLHTRIAELPYLDNVLRESLRLIPPVHSSIRVATRDDDVPTSTPVRTRLPDGSFTELHSVRVPKGSFVHIPIEGFNLDREVWGADGWAFNPDRWDNLPEAVASQPGLYSNTLTFSAGPRSCIGLRFSMIEMKTFLYILLTHFAFAESDEKVGKANVVLTRPYVMGKHREGSQCPLLVTPYVRE
;
A
#
# COMPACT_ATOMS: atom_id res chain seq x y z
N MET A 1 -28.27 13.77 -44.77
CA MET A 1 -28.61 12.58 -43.94
C MET A 1 -27.79 11.35 -44.32
N MET A 2 -27.63 10.99 -45.58
CA MET A 2 -26.81 9.84 -46.05
C MET A 2 -25.33 9.90 -45.61
N THR A 3 -24.68 11.07 -45.65
CA THR A 3 -23.28 11.25 -45.23
C THR A 3 -23.02 11.02 -43.73
N LEU A 4 -23.97 11.39 -42.88
CA LEU A 4 -23.85 11.18 -41.42
C LEU A 4 -24.01 9.70 -41.07
N VAL A 5 -24.91 8.99 -41.72
CA VAL A 5 -25.13 7.54 -41.54
C VAL A 5 -23.92 6.74 -42.02
N THR A 6 -23.29 7.13 -43.14
CA THR A 6 -22.07 6.48 -43.65
C THR A 6 -20.85 6.73 -42.75
N ILE A 7 -20.70 7.91 -42.15
CA ILE A 7 -19.64 8.22 -41.20
C ILE A 7 -19.85 7.45 -39.90
N LEU A 8 -21.07 7.42 -39.37
CA LEU A 8 -21.44 6.64 -38.18
C LEU A 8 -21.24 5.13 -38.39
N ALA A 9 -21.69 4.59 -39.53
CA ALA A 9 -21.47 3.18 -39.85
C ALA A 9 -19.97 2.85 -40.01
N GLY A 10 -19.19 3.76 -40.63
CA GLY A 10 -17.75 3.64 -40.79
C GLY A 10 -16.99 3.64 -39.46
N ALA A 11 -17.52 4.26 -38.39
CA ALA A 11 -16.94 4.23 -37.04
C ALA A 11 -17.44 3.04 -36.19
N ILE A 12 -18.71 2.67 -36.34
CA ILE A 12 -19.33 1.60 -35.52
C ILE A 12 -18.85 0.22 -35.97
N LEU A 13 -18.68 -0.03 -37.28
CA LEU A 13 -18.29 -1.34 -37.78
C LEU A 13 -16.90 -1.80 -37.31
N PRO A 14 -15.84 -0.96 -37.33
CA PRO A 14 -14.55 -1.32 -36.76
C PRO A 14 -14.60 -1.56 -35.24
N LEU A 15 -15.38 -0.77 -34.48
CA LEU A 15 -15.57 -0.95 -33.04
C LEU A 15 -16.27 -2.28 -32.74
N PHE A 16 -17.28 -2.63 -33.51
CA PHE A 16 -17.98 -3.91 -33.39
C PHE A 16 -17.06 -5.10 -33.73
N ALA A 17 -16.33 -4.99 -34.85
CA ALA A 17 -15.34 -6.00 -35.24
C ALA A 17 -14.25 -6.16 -34.20
N TYR A 18 -13.77 -5.06 -33.60
CA TYR A 18 -12.82 -5.07 -32.49
C TYR A 18 -13.41 -5.71 -31.24
N GLY A 19 -14.67 -5.44 -30.92
CA GLY A 19 -15.39 -6.11 -29.83
C GLY A 19 -15.47 -7.63 -30.03
N ILE A 20 -15.81 -8.10 -31.25
CA ILE A 20 -15.79 -9.53 -31.60
C ILE A 20 -14.38 -10.11 -31.43
N TYR A 21 -13.36 -9.42 -31.91
CA TYR A 21 -11.96 -9.81 -31.74
C TYR A 21 -11.62 -10.00 -30.26
N LEU A 22 -11.91 -9.02 -29.40
CA LEU A 22 -11.62 -9.07 -27.97
C LEU A 22 -12.36 -10.22 -27.26
N VAL A 23 -13.64 -10.44 -27.59
CA VAL A 23 -14.47 -11.44 -26.89
C VAL A 23 -14.19 -12.87 -27.35
N PHE A 24 -13.95 -13.08 -28.64
CA PHE A 24 -13.92 -14.42 -29.22
C PHE A 24 -12.54 -14.84 -29.75
N ILE A 25 -11.75 -13.94 -30.29
CA ILE A 25 -10.48 -14.29 -30.97
C ILE A 25 -9.31 -14.17 -30.01
N GLN A 26 -9.15 -13.02 -29.37
CA GLN A 26 -8.01 -12.75 -28.48
C GLN A 26 -7.89 -13.74 -27.32
N PRO A 27 -8.97 -14.15 -26.58
CA PRO A 27 -8.85 -15.14 -25.53
C PRO A 27 -8.42 -16.53 -26.04
N ARG A 28 -8.80 -16.87 -27.27
CA ARG A 28 -8.44 -18.15 -27.91
C ARG A 28 -7.02 -18.17 -28.45
N SER A 29 -6.48 -17.03 -28.82
CA SER A 29 -5.09 -16.88 -29.30
C SER A 29 -4.07 -16.67 -28.20
N ASN A 30 -4.52 -16.32 -26.98
CA ASN A 30 -3.62 -16.10 -25.85
C ASN A 30 -3.02 -17.44 -25.34
N PRO A 31 -1.69 -17.63 -25.36
CA PRO A 31 -1.04 -18.86 -24.87
C PRO A 31 -1.31 -19.13 -23.39
N LEU A 32 -1.64 -18.12 -22.58
CA LEU A 32 -1.98 -18.32 -21.16
C LEU A 32 -3.16 -19.28 -20.96
N ARG A 33 -4.08 -19.39 -21.92
CA ARG A 33 -5.20 -20.34 -21.87
C ARG A 33 -4.77 -21.81 -21.75
N ASN A 34 -3.54 -22.12 -22.13
CA ASN A 34 -2.99 -23.48 -22.10
C ASN A 34 -2.44 -23.86 -20.72
N LEU A 35 -2.35 -22.90 -19.81
CA LEU A 35 -1.92 -23.13 -18.43
C LEU A 35 -3.02 -23.79 -17.61
N PRO A 36 -2.65 -24.50 -16.54
CA PRO A 36 -3.64 -24.99 -15.57
C PRO A 36 -4.31 -23.82 -14.86
N GLY A 37 -5.51 -24.05 -14.41
CA GLY A 37 -6.26 -23.03 -13.66
C GLY A 37 -7.65 -23.50 -13.26
N PRO A 38 -8.34 -22.73 -12.41
CA PRO A 38 -9.69 -23.07 -11.98
C PRO A 38 -10.67 -23.07 -13.17
N PRO A 39 -11.69 -23.97 -13.14
CA PRO A 39 -12.64 -24.08 -14.22
C PRO A 39 -13.45 -22.80 -14.41
N THR A 40 -13.77 -22.48 -15.67
CA THR A 40 -14.60 -21.34 -16.05
C THR A 40 -16.01 -21.82 -16.41
N HIS A 41 -17.01 -21.08 -15.95
CA HIS A 41 -18.42 -21.33 -16.27
C HIS A 41 -18.95 -20.15 -17.12
N GLY A 42 -18.88 -20.30 -18.46
CA GLY A 42 -19.31 -19.27 -19.40
C GLY A 42 -18.27 -18.19 -19.73
N LEU A 43 -18.68 -17.24 -20.58
CA LEU A 43 -17.80 -16.19 -21.13
C LEU A 43 -17.41 -15.09 -20.11
N PHE A 44 -18.23 -14.85 -19.11
CA PHE A 44 -18.07 -13.76 -18.14
C PHE A 44 -17.76 -14.29 -16.74
N HIS A 45 -17.06 -15.41 -16.66
CA HIS A 45 -16.66 -15.97 -15.37
C HIS A 45 -15.54 -15.13 -14.72
N ASN A 46 -15.71 -14.86 -13.42
CA ASN A 46 -14.79 -13.99 -12.69
C ASN A 46 -14.21 -14.69 -11.44
N HIS A 47 -12.90 -14.97 -11.47
CA HIS A 47 -12.19 -15.53 -10.33
C HIS A 47 -11.69 -14.46 -9.33
N LEU A 48 -11.73 -13.15 -9.69
CA LEU A 48 -11.21 -12.09 -8.81
C LEU A 48 -11.94 -12.07 -7.45
N GLY A 49 -13.25 -12.29 -7.45
CA GLY A 49 -14.01 -12.38 -6.21
C GLY A 49 -13.57 -13.50 -5.26
N LEU A 50 -12.88 -14.53 -5.79
CA LEU A 50 -12.33 -15.61 -4.97
C LEU A 50 -10.93 -15.29 -4.46
N VAL A 51 -10.08 -14.75 -5.32
CA VAL A 51 -8.66 -14.49 -5.01
C VAL A 51 -8.42 -13.19 -4.25
N MET A 52 -9.41 -12.27 -4.26
CA MET A 52 -9.32 -10.96 -3.60
C MET A 52 -10.11 -10.88 -2.30
N ASP A 53 -11.10 -11.76 -2.06
CA ASP A 53 -11.88 -11.79 -0.82
C ASP A 53 -11.00 -12.29 0.34
N PRO A 54 -10.66 -11.44 1.33
CA PRO A 54 -9.73 -11.80 2.39
C PRO A 54 -10.26 -12.88 3.34
N SER A 55 -11.55 -13.15 3.34
CA SER A 55 -12.16 -14.27 4.11
C SER A 55 -11.92 -15.62 3.46
N ARG A 56 -11.62 -15.65 2.16
CA ARG A 56 -11.53 -16.84 1.32
C ARG A 56 -10.18 -17.01 0.66
N SER A 57 -9.51 -15.91 0.29
CA SER A 57 -8.29 -15.89 -0.52
C SER A 57 -7.18 -16.81 0.01
N PRO A 58 -6.85 -16.88 1.31
CA PRO A 58 -5.79 -17.78 1.77
C PRO A 58 -6.07 -19.25 1.45
N LYS A 59 -7.34 -19.69 1.66
CA LYS A 59 -7.77 -21.07 1.35
C LYS A 59 -7.81 -21.34 -0.16
N VAL A 60 -8.23 -20.34 -0.93
CA VAL A 60 -8.28 -20.44 -2.41
C VAL A 60 -6.86 -20.52 -2.99
N HIS A 61 -5.93 -19.71 -2.51
CA HIS A 61 -4.53 -19.73 -2.94
C HIS A 61 -3.88 -21.09 -2.61
N GLU A 62 -4.08 -21.60 -1.40
CA GLU A 62 -3.58 -22.93 -1.02
C GLU A 62 -4.21 -24.05 -1.89
N ALA A 63 -5.52 -23.98 -2.16
CA ALA A 63 -6.18 -24.94 -3.04
C ALA A 63 -5.63 -24.89 -4.47
N PHE A 64 -5.32 -23.68 -4.99
CA PHE A 64 -4.71 -23.54 -6.33
C PHE A 64 -3.32 -24.16 -6.38
N ILE A 65 -2.46 -23.90 -5.36
CA ILE A 65 -1.13 -24.51 -5.28
C ILE A 65 -1.26 -26.04 -5.30
N LYS A 66 -2.11 -26.63 -4.48
CA LYS A 66 -2.29 -28.10 -4.37
C LYS A 66 -2.86 -28.72 -5.64
N GLN A 67 -3.79 -28.05 -6.31
CA GLN A 67 -4.52 -28.64 -7.45
C GLN A 67 -3.86 -28.35 -8.80
N PHE A 68 -3.28 -27.17 -8.98
CA PHE A 68 -2.82 -26.68 -10.27
C PHE A 68 -1.33 -26.28 -10.29
N GLY A 69 -0.69 -26.19 -9.11
CA GLY A 69 0.66 -25.66 -8.96
C GLY A 69 0.69 -24.16 -8.65
N ARG A 70 1.91 -23.61 -8.53
CA ARG A 70 2.16 -22.23 -8.07
C ARG A 70 1.88 -21.16 -9.13
N THR A 71 1.76 -21.56 -10.40
CA THR A 71 1.58 -20.66 -11.53
C THR A 71 0.40 -21.13 -12.37
N VAL A 72 -0.66 -20.34 -12.40
CA VAL A 72 -1.95 -20.69 -13.01
C VAL A 72 -2.51 -19.54 -13.83
N VAL A 73 -3.48 -19.83 -14.71
CA VAL A 73 -4.29 -18.78 -15.34
C VAL A 73 -5.57 -18.55 -14.53
N ILE A 74 -5.89 -17.27 -14.29
CA ILE A 74 -7.21 -16.87 -13.76
C ILE A 74 -7.93 -15.99 -14.77
N HIS A 75 -9.26 -16.00 -14.71
CA HIS A 75 -10.12 -15.19 -15.56
C HIS A 75 -10.76 -14.08 -14.73
N THR A 76 -10.95 -12.91 -15.34
CA THR A 76 -11.67 -11.79 -14.75
C THR A 76 -13.07 -11.65 -15.34
N ALA A 77 -13.76 -10.56 -15.02
CA ALA A 77 -15.13 -10.31 -15.48
C ALA A 77 -15.26 -10.14 -17.01
N VAL A 78 -14.13 -9.95 -17.73
CA VAL A 78 -14.14 -9.79 -19.18
C VAL A 78 -13.33 -10.90 -19.86
N PRO A 79 -13.81 -11.45 -20.98
CA PRO A 79 -13.22 -12.64 -21.61
C PRO A 79 -11.75 -12.49 -22.02
N TRP A 80 -11.36 -11.26 -22.41
CA TRP A 80 -10.00 -10.97 -22.87
C TRP A 80 -9.00 -10.72 -21.73
N ASP A 81 -9.43 -10.59 -20.46
CA ASP A 81 -8.56 -10.37 -19.32
C ASP A 81 -8.26 -11.72 -18.64
N GLN A 82 -7.41 -12.52 -19.28
CA GLN A 82 -6.77 -13.70 -18.72
C GLN A 82 -5.47 -13.27 -18.07
N ARG A 83 -5.28 -13.62 -16.81
CA ARG A 83 -4.09 -13.21 -16.03
C ARG A 83 -3.25 -14.40 -15.63
N LEU A 84 -1.95 -14.26 -15.80
CA LEU A 84 -1.02 -15.13 -15.10
C LEU A 84 -1.09 -14.83 -13.61
N PHE A 85 -1.53 -15.78 -12.81
CA PHE A 85 -1.54 -15.70 -11.36
C PHE A 85 -0.41 -16.58 -10.83
N THR A 86 0.53 -15.99 -10.08
CA THR A 86 1.70 -16.75 -9.64
C THR A 86 2.07 -16.49 -8.19
N LEU A 87 2.38 -17.57 -7.49
CA LEU A 87 2.97 -17.65 -6.15
C LEU A 87 4.40 -18.25 -6.22
N ASP A 88 4.93 -18.43 -7.43
CA ASP A 88 6.27 -18.94 -7.65
C ASP A 88 7.32 -17.84 -7.40
N ALA A 89 8.27 -18.12 -6.49
CA ALA A 89 9.27 -17.14 -6.06
C ALA A 89 10.20 -16.67 -7.21
N ILE A 90 10.56 -17.57 -8.14
CA ILE A 90 11.41 -17.24 -9.29
C ILE A 90 10.62 -16.37 -10.28
N ALA A 91 9.39 -16.76 -10.59
CA ALA A 91 8.51 -15.99 -11.47
C ALA A 91 8.24 -14.58 -10.92
N ILE A 92 7.93 -14.47 -9.63
CA ILE A 92 7.74 -13.17 -8.95
C ILE A 92 9.02 -12.33 -9.00
N THR A 93 10.17 -12.93 -8.70
CA THR A 93 11.48 -12.25 -8.77
C THR A 93 11.75 -11.73 -10.17
N HIS A 94 11.51 -12.55 -11.20
CA HIS A 94 11.68 -12.14 -12.60
C HIS A 94 10.80 -10.94 -12.96
N VAL A 95 9.50 -11.01 -12.67
CA VAL A 95 8.54 -9.93 -12.97
C VAL A 95 8.89 -8.65 -12.23
N MET A 96 9.22 -8.75 -10.94
CA MET A 96 9.51 -7.57 -10.11
C MET A 96 10.86 -6.92 -10.47
N LYS A 97 11.86 -7.70 -10.88
CA LYS A 97 13.19 -7.23 -11.32
C LYS A 97 13.11 -6.50 -12.66
N HIS A 98 12.31 -6.99 -13.59
CA HIS A 98 12.19 -6.43 -14.94
C HIS A 98 11.08 -5.37 -15.03
N SER A 99 11.14 -4.36 -14.18
CA SER A 99 10.09 -3.33 -14.05
C SER A 99 9.86 -2.45 -15.29
N THR A 100 10.75 -2.50 -16.30
CA THR A 100 10.56 -1.85 -17.60
C THR A 100 9.85 -2.75 -18.61
N VAL A 101 9.78 -4.04 -18.33
CA VAL A 101 9.01 -5.03 -19.10
C VAL A 101 7.62 -5.21 -18.47
N TYR A 102 7.56 -5.20 -17.15
CA TYR A 102 6.35 -5.41 -16.36
C TYR A 102 5.92 -4.12 -15.66
N GLU A 103 5.14 -3.31 -16.35
CA GLU A 103 4.63 -2.03 -15.85
C GLU A 103 3.28 -2.22 -15.14
N LYS A 104 2.84 -1.19 -14.40
CA LYS A 104 1.45 -1.16 -13.90
C LYS A 104 0.47 -1.03 -15.07
N PRO A 105 -0.66 -1.75 -15.07
CA PRO A 105 -1.70 -1.59 -16.07
C PRO A 105 -2.18 -0.14 -16.18
N TRP A 106 -2.54 0.30 -17.38
CA TRP A 106 -3.02 1.67 -17.61
C TRP A 106 -4.24 2.02 -16.74
N GLN A 107 -5.12 1.04 -16.47
CA GLN A 107 -6.29 1.21 -15.59
C GLN A 107 -5.87 1.57 -14.16
N SER A 108 -4.89 0.85 -13.61
CA SER A 108 -4.35 1.15 -12.27
C SER A 108 -3.64 2.50 -12.25
N ARG A 109 -2.87 2.81 -13.30
CA ARG A 109 -2.18 4.11 -13.40
C ARG A 109 -3.18 5.26 -13.51
N GLN A 110 -4.24 5.10 -14.31
CA GLN A 110 -5.29 6.10 -14.44
C GLN A 110 -6.00 6.33 -13.11
N LEU A 111 -6.34 5.27 -12.37
CA LEU A 111 -6.93 5.39 -11.04
C LEU A 111 -6.00 6.17 -10.10
N ILE A 112 -4.74 5.76 -9.98
CA ILE A 112 -3.76 6.43 -9.10
C ILE A 112 -3.58 7.89 -9.53
N THR A 113 -3.38 8.15 -10.83
CA THR A 113 -3.20 9.51 -11.36
C THR A 113 -4.44 10.38 -11.13
N SER A 114 -5.64 9.80 -11.26
CA SER A 114 -6.88 10.53 -10.98
C SER A 114 -7.08 10.89 -9.53
N LEU A 115 -6.41 10.23 -8.59
CA LEU A 115 -6.47 10.51 -7.16
C LEU A 115 -5.34 11.44 -6.70
N ILE A 116 -4.10 11.09 -6.99
CA ILE A 116 -2.91 11.75 -6.43
C ILE A 116 -1.93 12.33 -7.47
N GLY A 117 -2.29 12.28 -8.75
CA GLY A 117 -1.42 12.75 -9.82
C GLY A 117 -0.38 11.72 -10.29
N CYS A 118 0.46 12.09 -11.27
CA CYS A 118 1.46 11.23 -11.88
C CYS A 118 2.81 11.28 -11.12
N GLY A 119 2.76 11.14 -9.79
CA GLY A 119 3.96 10.99 -8.97
C GLY A 119 4.60 9.60 -9.09
N MET A 120 5.64 9.35 -8.31
CA MET A 120 6.46 8.13 -8.36
C MET A 120 5.64 6.82 -8.25
N LEU A 121 4.48 6.86 -7.58
CA LEU A 121 3.59 5.69 -7.48
C LEU A 121 2.92 5.35 -8.81
N ALA A 122 2.50 6.35 -9.60
CA ALA A 122 1.82 6.15 -10.89
C ALA A 122 2.78 6.07 -12.08
N ALA A 123 3.91 6.79 -12.00
CA ALA A 123 4.89 6.91 -13.08
C ALA A 123 5.55 5.57 -13.44
N GLU A 124 5.91 5.38 -14.70
CA GLU A 124 6.61 4.20 -15.23
C GLU A 124 7.87 4.58 -16.01
N GLY A 125 8.69 3.58 -16.33
CA GLY A 125 9.86 3.73 -17.18
C GLY A 125 10.85 4.80 -16.71
N LEU A 126 11.28 5.67 -17.63
CA LEU A 126 12.26 6.73 -17.36
C LEU A 126 11.73 7.81 -16.42
N VAL A 127 10.42 8.11 -16.46
CA VAL A 127 9.80 9.11 -15.57
C VAL A 127 9.92 8.65 -14.12
N HIS A 128 9.54 7.40 -13.83
CA HIS A 128 9.72 6.83 -12.50
C HIS A 128 11.19 6.83 -12.05
N LYS A 129 12.11 6.40 -12.93
CA LYS A 129 13.54 6.35 -12.61
C LYS A 129 14.07 7.72 -12.20
N ARG A 130 13.66 8.77 -12.91
CA ARG A 130 14.01 10.16 -12.64
C ARG A 130 13.45 10.63 -11.31
N GLN A 131 12.14 10.48 -11.08
CA GLN A 131 11.50 10.89 -9.83
C GLN A 131 12.08 10.14 -8.62
N ARG A 132 12.30 8.82 -8.74
CA ARG A 132 12.91 8.03 -7.68
C ARG A 132 14.33 8.44 -7.34
N ARG A 133 15.14 8.77 -8.36
CA ARG A 133 16.52 9.26 -8.15
C ARG A 133 16.54 10.54 -7.32
N VAL A 134 15.68 11.50 -7.65
CA VAL A 134 15.56 12.77 -6.94
C VAL A 134 15.05 12.58 -5.51
N ALA A 135 14.12 11.62 -5.30
CA ALA A 135 13.53 11.36 -3.98
C ALA A 135 14.45 10.53 -3.05
N THR A 136 15.29 9.64 -3.58
CA THR A 136 16.07 8.67 -2.77
C THR A 136 16.93 9.32 -1.67
N PRO A 137 17.64 10.44 -1.89
CA PRO A 137 18.43 11.08 -0.83
C PRO A 137 17.61 11.48 0.39
N ALA A 138 16.36 11.92 0.21
CA ALA A 138 15.48 12.29 1.31
C ALA A 138 15.17 11.12 2.27
N PHE A 139 15.23 9.88 1.77
CA PHE A 139 15.02 8.66 2.56
C PHE A 139 16.33 7.99 3.03
N SER A 140 17.45 8.74 3.05
CA SER A 140 18.71 8.24 3.62
C SER A 140 18.59 8.07 5.14
N ILE A 141 19.41 7.17 5.71
CA ILE A 141 19.41 6.91 7.16
C ILE A 141 19.68 8.20 7.94
N GLN A 142 20.63 9.01 7.48
CA GLN A 142 21.00 10.26 8.15
C GLN A 142 19.81 11.23 8.21
N ASN A 143 19.13 11.47 7.09
CA ASN A 143 17.98 12.37 7.04
C ASN A 143 16.80 11.85 7.86
N LEU A 144 16.55 10.52 7.83
CA LEU A 144 15.46 9.94 8.61
C LEU A 144 15.70 9.99 10.12
N ARG A 145 16.95 9.92 10.60
CA ARG A 145 17.27 10.09 12.02
C ARG A 145 16.84 11.46 12.55
N GLU A 146 16.99 12.50 11.76
CA GLU A 146 16.60 13.86 12.15
C GLU A 146 15.08 14.02 12.35
N LEU A 147 14.28 13.10 11.80
CA LEU A 147 12.82 13.07 11.94
C LEU A 147 12.34 12.28 13.17
N ILE A 148 13.20 11.51 13.85
CA ILE A 148 12.83 10.67 14.98
C ILE A 148 12.16 11.47 16.11
N PRO A 149 12.72 12.61 16.58
CA PRO A 149 12.07 13.40 17.64
C PRO A 149 10.66 13.85 17.27
N LEU A 150 10.44 14.17 16.00
CA LEU A 150 9.14 14.58 15.50
C LEU A 150 8.14 13.41 15.54
N VAL A 151 8.55 12.21 15.14
CA VAL A 151 7.69 11.01 15.20
C VAL A 151 7.29 10.72 16.66
N PHE A 152 8.21 10.85 17.62
CA PHE A 152 7.93 10.75 19.05
C PHE A 152 6.91 11.80 19.50
N ALA A 153 7.09 13.07 19.12
CA ALA A 153 6.17 14.13 19.48
C ALA A 153 4.73 13.87 19.01
N LYS A 154 4.55 13.35 17.80
CA LYS A 154 3.22 13.00 17.28
C LYS A 154 2.62 11.76 17.97
N GLY A 155 3.43 10.73 18.22
CA GLY A 155 2.99 9.58 19.00
C GLY A 155 2.56 9.98 20.42
N TRP A 156 3.29 10.92 21.03
CA TRP A 156 2.96 11.48 22.32
C TRP A 156 1.67 12.30 22.31
N SER A 157 1.49 13.11 21.28
CA SER A 157 0.25 13.86 21.05
C SER A 157 -0.97 12.92 20.97
N LEU A 158 -0.84 11.80 20.24
CA LEU A 158 -1.88 10.78 20.16
C LEU A 158 -2.16 10.15 21.52
N LYS A 159 -1.11 9.79 22.27
CA LYS A 159 -1.25 9.24 23.63
C LYS A 159 -2.02 10.20 24.54
N ASN A 160 -1.66 11.49 24.55
CA ASN A 160 -2.32 12.48 25.37
C ASN A 160 -3.80 12.63 24.97
N ARG A 161 -4.09 12.71 23.67
CA ARG A 161 -5.47 12.77 23.17
C ARG A 161 -6.32 11.58 23.64
N TRP A 162 -5.76 10.38 23.62
CA TRP A 162 -6.47 9.20 24.11
C TRP A 162 -6.69 9.23 25.62
N LEU A 163 -5.71 9.70 26.40
CA LEU A 163 -5.88 9.88 27.85
C LEU A 163 -7.00 10.89 28.16
N GLU A 164 -7.11 12.00 27.41
CA GLU A 164 -8.20 12.96 27.55
C GLU A 164 -9.56 12.29 27.30
N ILE A 165 -9.72 11.58 26.16
CA ILE A 165 -10.96 10.88 25.81
C ILE A 165 -11.33 9.84 26.87
N ILE A 166 -10.36 9.11 27.41
CA ILE A 166 -10.60 8.10 28.44
C ILE A 166 -10.97 8.74 29.77
N ALA A 167 -10.35 9.88 30.13
CA ALA A 167 -10.67 10.62 31.35
C ALA A 167 -12.10 11.19 31.35
N ASP A 168 -12.59 11.62 30.18
CA ASP A 168 -13.97 12.06 29.99
C ASP A 168 -14.99 10.89 30.14
N GLY A 169 -14.53 9.66 29.95
CA GLY A 169 -15.29 8.43 30.15
C GLY A 169 -15.35 8.01 31.61
N LYS A 170 -16.51 7.57 32.10
CA LYS A 170 -16.73 7.23 33.54
C LYS A 170 -16.16 5.87 33.98
N MET A 171 -15.60 5.05 33.09
CA MET A 171 -15.29 3.63 33.39
C MET A 171 -13.81 3.24 33.33
N GLY A 172 -12.88 4.18 33.15
CA GLY A 172 -11.44 3.85 33.05
C GLY A 172 -11.02 2.99 31.85
N CYS A 173 -11.99 2.53 31.04
CA CYS A 173 -11.82 1.80 29.80
C CYS A 173 -12.76 2.41 28.76
N THR A 174 -12.26 2.69 27.56
CA THR A 174 -13.05 3.33 26.50
C THR A 174 -12.91 2.57 25.19
N LYS A 175 -14.02 2.41 24.48
CA LYS A 175 -14.02 1.87 23.10
C LYS A 175 -13.57 2.98 22.17
N LEU A 176 -12.37 2.83 21.57
CA LEU A 176 -11.79 3.78 20.62
C LEU A 176 -11.67 3.13 19.24
N ASP A 177 -12.02 3.87 18.20
CA ASP A 177 -11.66 3.49 16.82
C ASP A 177 -10.18 3.80 16.59
N VAL A 178 -9.32 2.79 16.80
CA VAL A 178 -7.86 2.97 16.64
C VAL A 178 -7.47 3.28 15.19
N CYS A 179 -8.24 2.82 14.20
CA CYS A 179 -8.00 3.15 12.80
C CYS A 179 -8.18 4.66 12.55
N HIS A 180 -9.24 5.24 13.08
CA HIS A 180 -9.51 6.69 13.00
C HIS A 180 -8.38 7.52 13.58
N TRP A 181 -7.95 7.21 14.80
CA TRP A 181 -6.96 8.02 15.51
C TRP A 181 -5.53 7.82 15.00
N VAL A 182 -5.14 6.58 14.71
CA VAL A 182 -3.81 6.30 14.17
C VAL A 182 -3.64 6.92 12.78
N SER A 183 -4.69 6.93 11.93
CA SER A 183 -4.60 7.56 10.61
C SER A 183 -4.39 9.08 10.68
N ARG A 184 -4.95 9.76 11.68
CA ARG A 184 -4.70 11.18 11.95
C ARG A 184 -3.27 11.43 12.42
N ALA A 185 -2.78 10.56 13.29
CA ALA A 185 -1.44 10.69 13.83
C ALA A 185 -0.36 10.48 12.75
N THR A 186 -0.50 9.46 11.91
CA THR A 186 0.43 9.21 10.79
C THR A 186 0.33 10.31 9.70
N PHE A 187 -0.84 10.91 9.54
CA PHE A 187 -1.02 12.08 8.67
C PHE A 187 -0.28 13.31 9.23
N ASP A 188 -0.35 13.55 10.53
CA ASP A 188 0.40 14.62 11.18
C ASP A 188 1.92 14.36 11.13
N VAL A 189 2.35 13.09 11.25
CA VAL A 189 3.76 12.72 11.07
C VAL A 189 4.24 13.08 9.67
N ILE A 190 3.54 12.65 8.62
CA ILE A 190 3.98 12.94 7.24
C ILE A 190 3.86 14.43 6.89
N GLY A 191 2.92 15.15 7.51
CA GLY A 191 2.80 16.59 7.39
C GLY A 191 4.04 17.31 7.89
N SER A 192 4.42 17.04 9.12
CA SER A 192 5.58 17.68 9.74
C SER A 192 6.91 17.15 9.16
N ALA A 193 7.08 15.82 9.04
CA ALA A 193 8.29 15.20 8.50
C ALA A 193 8.46 15.45 7.00
N GLY A 194 7.36 15.43 6.26
CA GLY A 194 7.38 15.55 4.81
C GLY A 194 7.46 17.00 4.32
N PHE A 195 6.83 17.93 5.04
CA PHE A 195 6.57 19.28 4.51
C PHE A 195 6.87 20.41 5.50
N ASP A 196 7.31 20.07 6.72
CA ASP A 196 7.49 21.04 7.80
C ASP A 196 6.20 21.86 8.02
N TYR A 197 5.07 21.15 8.06
CA TYR A 197 3.75 21.75 8.19
C TYR A 197 2.91 21.00 9.23
N GLU A 198 2.34 21.76 10.17
CA GLU A 198 1.51 21.23 11.24
C GLU A 198 0.05 21.17 10.81
N PHE A 199 -0.43 19.96 10.45
CA PHE A 199 -1.84 19.77 10.11
C PHE A 199 -2.73 19.75 11.36
N ASN A 200 -2.20 19.26 12.49
CA ASN A 200 -2.94 19.13 13.75
C ASN A 200 -4.20 18.24 13.63
N ALA A 201 -4.17 17.23 12.77
CA ALA A 201 -5.31 16.36 12.53
C ALA A 201 -5.69 15.53 13.77
N ILE A 202 -4.77 15.28 14.71
CA ILE A 202 -5.05 14.63 15.99
C ILE A 202 -5.95 15.53 16.86
N GLN A 203 -5.73 16.86 16.85
CA GLN A 203 -6.43 17.81 17.70
C GLN A 203 -7.70 18.36 17.04
N ASP A 204 -7.65 18.54 15.73
CA ASP A 204 -8.76 19.09 14.94
C ASP A 204 -9.36 18.01 14.01
N GLU A 205 -10.48 17.43 14.45
CA GLU A 205 -11.22 16.45 13.66
C GLU A 205 -11.88 17.07 12.41
N THR A 206 -11.97 18.39 12.33
CA THR A 206 -12.53 19.10 11.16
C THR A 206 -11.47 19.44 10.11
N ASN A 207 -10.21 19.07 10.31
CA ASN A 207 -9.11 19.37 9.40
C ASN A 207 -9.47 19.08 7.94
N GLU A 208 -9.51 20.14 7.13
CA GLU A 208 -10.01 20.10 5.74
C GLU A 208 -9.17 19.18 4.84
N LEU A 209 -7.84 19.23 4.99
CA LEU A 209 -6.95 18.44 4.14
C LEU A 209 -7.02 16.95 4.48
N PHE A 210 -6.98 16.60 5.77
CA PHE A 210 -7.13 15.21 6.22
C PHE A 210 -8.46 14.62 5.74
N ASN A 211 -9.55 15.36 5.96
CA ASN A 211 -10.89 14.92 5.57
C ASN A 211 -11.02 14.79 4.05
N ALA A 212 -10.40 15.69 3.27
CA ALA A 212 -10.35 15.57 1.80
C ALA A 212 -9.62 14.32 1.33
N TYR A 213 -8.44 14.00 1.91
CA TYR A 213 -7.74 12.75 1.60
C TYR A 213 -8.57 11.53 1.98
N LYS A 214 -9.09 11.48 3.21
CA LYS A 214 -9.90 10.37 3.71
C LYS A 214 -11.12 10.13 2.82
N GLU A 215 -11.93 11.16 2.58
CA GLU A 215 -13.13 11.08 1.76
C GLU A 215 -12.83 10.66 0.32
N MET A 216 -11.78 11.22 -0.28
CA MET A 216 -11.37 10.89 -1.64
C MET A 216 -11.07 9.40 -1.79
N PHE A 217 -10.32 8.83 -0.85
CA PHE A 217 -9.98 7.41 -0.90
C PHE A 217 -11.15 6.51 -0.53
N GLU A 218 -11.94 6.85 0.48
CA GLU A 218 -13.13 6.09 0.84
C GLU A 218 -14.14 6.02 -0.31
N VAL A 219 -14.42 7.13 -0.96
CA VAL A 219 -15.34 7.17 -2.12
C VAL A 219 -14.75 6.46 -3.34
N ALA A 220 -13.45 6.61 -3.60
CA ALA A 220 -12.80 5.89 -4.69
C ALA A 220 -12.83 4.38 -4.52
N ILE A 221 -12.89 3.92 -3.27
CA ILE A 221 -12.77 2.55 -2.82
C ILE A 221 -14.13 1.90 -2.53
N SER A 222 -15.10 2.65 -1.98
CA SER A 222 -16.36 2.12 -1.44
C SER A 222 -17.35 1.61 -2.49
N GLN A 223 -17.21 2.03 -3.74
CA GLN A 223 -18.05 1.51 -4.83
C GLN A 223 -17.51 0.18 -5.34
N HIS A 224 -17.80 -0.89 -4.58
CA HIS A 224 -17.34 -2.22 -4.90
C HIS A 224 -18.13 -2.90 -6.00
N SER A 225 -17.40 -3.34 -6.97
CA SER A 225 -17.39 -4.62 -7.74
C SER A 225 -18.70 -5.15 -8.32
N THR A 226 -19.88 -4.70 -7.93
CA THR A 226 -21.16 -5.15 -8.50
C THR A 226 -21.84 -4.13 -9.41
N ASP A 227 -21.34 -2.89 -9.44
CA ASP A 227 -21.89 -1.87 -10.33
C ASP A 227 -21.25 -1.99 -11.72
N THR A 228 -22.02 -2.52 -12.67
CA THR A 228 -21.62 -2.61 -14.08
C THR A 228 -21.21 -1.25 -14.66
N SER A 229 -21.75 -0.14 -14.13
CA SER A 229 -21.40 1.22 -14.55
C SER A 229 -19.94 1.56 -14.21
N ALA A 230 -19.43 1.14 -13.07
CA ALA A 230 -18.04 1.36 -12.67
C ALA A 230 -17.06 0.57 -13.55
N VAL A 231 -17.41 -0.66 -13.93
CA VAL A 231 -16.62 -1.48 -14.87
C VAL A 231 -16.61 -0.82 -16.26
N ILE A 232 -17.77 -0.34 -16.73
CA ILE A 232 -17.87 0.34 -18.03
C ILE A 232 -17.04 1.64 -18.01
N ALA A 233 -17.15 2.46 -16.97
CA ALA A 233 -16.37 3.69 -16.83
C ALA A 233 -14.85 3.45 -16.76
N MET A 234 -14.41 2.32 -16.20
CA MET A 234 -13.00 1.92 -16.18
C MET A 234 -12.45 1.71 -17.62
N TYR A 235 -13.24 1.16 -18.53
CA TYR A 235 -12.83 0.91 -19.92
C TYR A 235 -13.21 2.06 -20.88
N LEU A 236 -14.18 2.90 -20.52
CA LEU A 236 -14.67 4.03 -21.30
C LEU A 236 -14.67 5.33 -20.47
N PRO A 237 -13.49 5.89 -20.15
CA PRO A 237 -13.37 7.08 -19.27
C PRO A 237 -14.07 8.33 -19.80
N ILE A 238 -14.44 8.36 -21.09
CA ILE A 238 -15.23 9.46 -21.68
C ILE A 238 -16.60 9.60 -21.01
N ILE A 239 -17.16 8.53 -20.46
CA ILE A 239 -18.44 8.56 -19.75
C ILE A 239 -18.33 9.43 -18.49
N ASP A 240 -17.25 9.32 -17.73
CA ASP A 240 -16.98 10.13 -16.53
C ASP A 240 -16.71 11.61 -16.85
N ILE A 241 -16.32 11.91 -18.10
CA ILE A 241 -16.15 13.28 -18.58
C ILE A 241 -17.51 13.90 -18.92
N LEU A 242 -18.36 13.17 -19.66
CA LEU A 242 -19.65 13.66 -20.14
C LEU A 242 -20.73 13.64 -19.07
N TYR A 243 -20.73 12.61 -18.21
CA TYR A 243 -21.71 12.39 -17.14
C TYR A 243 -20.98 12.04 -15.83
N PRO A 244 -20.35 13.04 -15.17
CA PRO A 244 -19.58 12.78 -13.95
C PRO A 244 -20.48 12.25 -12.86
N SER A 245 -20.19 11.03 -12.39
CA SER A 245 -20.84 10.41 -11.25
C SER A 245 -20.59 11.23 -9.96
N GLU A 246 -21.35 10.96 -8.90
CA GLU A 246 -21.12 11.59 -7.60
C GLU A 246 -19.69 11.32 -7.11
N ARG A 247 -19.18 10.10 -7.31
CA ARG A 247 -17.80 9.74 -7.07
C ARG A 247 -16.81 10.69 -7.76
N VAL A 248 -16.96 10.92 -9.06
CA VAL A 248 -16.06 11.79 -9.82
C VAL A 248 -16.13 13.24 -9.33
N ARG A 249 -17.33 13.71 -8.97
CA ARG A 249 -17.51 15.07 -8.41
C ARG A 249 -16.83 15.21 -7.05
N THR A 250 -16.99 14.24 -6.16
CA THR A 250 -16.34 14.22 -4.85
C THR A 250 -14.82 14.17 -4.99
N VAL A 251 -14.27 13.29 -5.82
CA VAL A 251 -12.82 13.22 -6.07
C VAL A 251 -12.29 14.57 -6.59
N ARG A 252 -12.98 15.21 -7.55
CA ARG A 252 -12.56 16.53 -8.07
C ARG A 252 -12.59 17.62 -7.02
N ARG A 253 -13.61 17.62 -6.14
CA ARG A 253 -13.70 18.56 -5.01
C ARG A 253 -12.53 18.36 -4.04
N CYS A 254 -12.29 17.15 -3.61
CA CYS A 254 -11.18 16.83 -2.70
C CYS A 254 -9.81 17.17 -3.33
N GLN A 255 -9.60 16.88 -4.60
CA GLN A 255 -8.39 17.29 -5.32
C GLN A 255 -8.22 18.81 -5.38
N GLY A 256 -9.31 19.56 -5.47
CA GLY A 256 -9.28 21.04 -5.39
C GLY A 256 -8.68 21.52 -4.09
N VAL A 257 -9.12 20.95 -2.96
CA VAL A 257 -8.55 21.23 -1.62
C VAL A 257 -7.09 20.86 -1.55
N ILE A 258 -6.75 19.61 -1.92
CA ILE A 258 -5.39 19.08 -1.87
C ILE A 258 -4.44 19.94 -2.73
N ARG A 259 -4.82 20.28 -3.96
CA ARG A 259 -4.00 21.10 -4.86
C ARG A 259 -3.77 22.50 -4.32
N ARG A 260 -4.80 23.11 -3.72
CA ARG A 260 -4.68 24.42 -3.11
C ARG A 260 -3.69 24.42 -1.95
N VAL A 261 -3.83 23.50 -1.01
CA VAL A 261 -2.97 23.43 0.18
C VAL A 261 -1.54 23.02 -0.20
N ALA A 262 -1.36 21.96 -1.00
CA ALA A 262 -0.03 21.52 -1.43
C ALA A 262 0.68 22.57 -2.29
N GLY A 263 -0.07 23.31 -3.14
CA GLY A 263 0.49 24.42 -3.92
C GLY A 263 1.00 25.56 -3.03
N GLN A 264 0.28 25.89 -1.97
CA GLN A 264 0.72 26.90 -0.98
C GLN A 264 2.00 26.45 -0.26
N LEU A 265 2.09 25.17 0.14
CA LEU A 265 3.30 24.61 0.77
C LEU A 265 4.53 24.72 -0.13
N ILE A 266 4.40 24.39 -1.42
CA ILE A 266 5.51 24.50 -2.38
C ILE A 266 5.95 25.96 -2.53
N GLN A 267 5.01 26.87 -2.70
CA GLN A 267 5.33 28.29 -2.88
C GLN A 267 6.02 28.87 -1.63
N GLU A 268 5.53 28.53 -0.45
CA GLU A 268 6.16 28.97 0.81
C GLU A 268 7.57 28.43 0.98
N LYS A 269 7.80 27.15 0.66
CA LYS A 269 9.14 26.56 0.71
C LYS A 269 10.09 27.20 -0.28
N LYS A 270 9.65 27.43 -1.50
CA LYS A 270 10.46 28.12 -2.51
C LYS A 270 10.82 29.53 -2.06
N ARG A 271 9.85 30.29 -1.50
CA ARG A 271 10.12 31.62 -0.95
C ARG A 271 11.19 31.57 0.14
N LYS A 272 11.09 30.65 1.11
CA LYS A 272 12.10 30.49 2.18
C LYS A 272 13.50 30.15 1.61
N ILE A 273 13.57 29.33 0.56
CA ILE A 273 14.84 29.00 -0.11
C ILE A 273 15.42 30.25 -0.79
N THR A 274 14.62 30.97 -1.58
CA THR A 274 15.06 32.19 -2.28
C THR A 274 15.50 33.27 -1.30
N GLU A 275 14.73 33.53 -0.23
CA GLU A 275 15.08 34.51 0.81
C GLU A 275 16.41 34.16 1.51
N ALA A 276 16.67 32.87 1.75
CA ALA A 276 17.97 32.45 2.31
C ALA A 276 19.11 32.68 1.36
N GLU A 277 18.94 32.38 0.06
CA GLU A 277 19.94 32.65 -0.98
C GLU A 277 20.25 34.16 -1.14
N GLU A 278 19.21 35.01 -1.16
CA GLU A 278 19.34 36.47 -1.23
C GLU A 278 20.06 37.03 -0.01
N ASN A 279 19.89 36.45 1.17
CA ASN A 279 20.58 36.82 2.40
C ASN A 279 21.97 36.20 2.54
N GLY A 280 22.48 35.48 1.52
CA GLY A 280 23.77 34.82 1.54
C GLY A 280 23.88 33.67 2.53
N THR A 281 22.73 33.12 2.96
CA THR A 281 22.61 31.97 3.87
C THR A 281 22.11 30.75 3.14
N THR A 282 22.38 29.55 3.68
CA THR A 282 21.83 28.30 3.10
C THR A 282 20.59 27.92 3.87
N TYR A 283 19.49 27.69 3.16
CA TYR A 283 18.28 27.12 3.77
C TYR A 283 18.52 25.66 4.18
N HIS A 284 18.44 25.39 5.47
CA HIS A 284 18.70 24.07 6.07
C HIS A 284 17.41 23.26 6.36
N GLY A 285 16.44 23.29 5.45
CA GLY A 285 15.24 22.43 5.59
C GLY A 285 15.61 20.94 5.63
N LYS A 286 15.07 20.24 6.61
CA LYS A 286 15.32 18.81 6.88
C LYS A 286 14.14 17.91 6.47
N ASP A 287 13.02 18.52 6.13
CA ASP A 287 11.82 17.84 5.66
C ASP A 287 12.01 17.25 4.24
N LEU A 288 11.20 16.22 3.91
CA LEU A 288 11.32 15.51 2.63
C LEU A 288 11.16 16.42 1.41
N LEU A 289 10.29 17.45 1.47
CA LEU A 289 10.09 18.39 0.38
C LEU A 289 11.34 19.26 0.16
N SER A 290 11.91 19.79 1.24
CA SER A 290 13.15 20.58 1.17
C SER A 290 14.31 19.76 0.61
N LEU A 291 14.43 18.49 1.02
CA LEU A 291 15.44 17.57 0.51
C LEU A 291 15.19 17.21 -0.95
N LEU A 292 13.93 17.05 -1.37
CA LEU A 292 13.54 16.80 -2.76
C LEU A 292 13.91 18.01 -3.65
N LEU A 293 13.58 19.23 -3.19
CA LEU A 293 13.93 20.47 -3.91
C LEU A 293 15.44 20.64 -4.05
N LYS A 294 16.20 20.43 -2.98
CA LYS A 294 17.68 20.48 -3.01
C LYS A 294 18.26 19.43 -3.98
N SER A 295 17.78 18.18 -3.90
CA SER A 295 18.23 17.11 -4.79
C SER A 295 17.90 17.41 -6.26
N ASN A 296 16.82 18.15 -6.52
CA ASN A 296 16.42 18.52 -7.88
C ASN A 296 17.29 19.60 -8.50
N VAL A 297 17.95 20.44 -7.69
CA VAL A 297 18.85 21.51 -8.16
C VAL A 297 20.33 21.19 -7.95
N ALA A 298 20.67 20.01 -7.45
CA ALA A 298 22.04 19.59 -7.19
C ALA A 298 22.93 19.73 -8.43
N VAL A 299 24.16 20.17 -8.23
CA VAL A 299 25.13 20.53 -9.33
C VAL A 299 25.48 19.31 -10.18
N ASP A 300 25.54 18.14 -9.58
CA ASP A 300 25.82 16.84 -10.22
C ASP A 300 24.62 16.24 -10.97
N LEU A 301 23.42 16.88 -10.87
CA LEU A 301 22.23 16.42 -11.56
C LEU A 301 22.06 17.16 -12.91
N ALA A 302 22.21 16.42 -13.99
CA ALA A 302 22.00 16.96 -15.34
C ALA A 302 20.58 17.52 -15.50
N PRO A 303 20.37 18.63 -16.24
CA PRO A 303 19.06 19.27 -16.41
C PRO A 303 17.95 18.30 -16.86
N GLU A 304 18.27 17.34 -17.73
CA GLU A 304 17.33 16.35 -18.25
C GLU A 304 16.87 15.32 -17.19
N GLN A 305 17.59 15.24 -16.07
CA GLN A 305 17.29 14.37 -14.94
C GLN A 305 16.50 15.07 -13.84
N ARG A 306 16.33 16.39 -13.93
CA ARG A 306 15.50 17.18 -13.02
C ARG A 306 14.02 16.90 -13.25
N ILE A 307 13.22 17.10 -12.20
CA ILE A 307 11.76 16.98 -12.25
C ILE A 307 11.09 18.35 -12.24
N SER A 308 9.94 18.47 -12.88
CA SER A 308 9.16 19.71 -12.92
C SER A 308 8.50 20.02 -11.58
N ASP A 309 8.00 21.25 -11.41
CA ASP A 309 7.19 21.61 -10.24
C ASP A 309 5.90 20.80 -10.14
N GLU A 310 5.32 20.45 -11.28
CA GLU A 310 4.16 19.57 -11.34
C GLU A 310 4.53 18.16 -10.88
N ASP A 311 5.68 17.62 -11.29
CA ASP A 311 6.19 16.36 -10.78
C ASP A 311 6.44 16.42 -9.27
N ILE A 312 6.95 17.55 -8.73
CA ILE A 312 7.13 17.75 -7.29
C ILE A 312 5.79 17.71 -6.57
N LEU A 313 4.78 18.43 -7.06
CA LEU A 313 3.42 18.42 -6.51
C LEU A 313 2.83 16.99 -6.50
N HIS A 314 2.97 16.26 -7.58
CA HIS A 314 2.51 14.88 -7.68
C HIS A 314 3.25 13.93 -6.73
N ASN A 315 4.54 14.16 -6.48
CA ASN A 315 5.30 13.39 -5.50
C ASN A 315 4.92 13.75 -4.06
N ILE A 316 4.61 15.01 -3.77
CA ILE A 316 4.03 15.42 -2.47
C ILE A 316 2.76 14.61 -2.20
N ASN A 317 1.80 14.62 -3.13
CA ASN A 317 0.56 13.85 -2.99
C ASN A 317 0.83 12.34 -2.82
N THR A 318 1.83 11.82 -3.54
CA THR A 318 2.27 10.43 -3.40
C THR A 318 2.79 10.15 -2.00
N PHE A 319 3.62 11.02 -1.42
CA PHE A 319 4.18 10.85 -0.08
C PHE A 319 3.13 11.01 1.01
N MET A 320 2.23 11.99 0.87
CA MET A 320 1.09 12.17 1.79
C MET A 320 0.25 10.90 1.88
N PHE A 321 -0.15 10.36 0.75
CA PHE A 321 -0.95 9.14 0.72
C PHE A 321 -0.15 7.91 1.18
N ALA A 322 1.00 7.66 0.55
CA ALA A 322 1.77 6.45 0.81
C ALA A 322 2.37 6.43 2.23
N GLY A 323 2.75 7.59 2.77
CA GLY A 323 3.36 7.70 4.09
C GLY A 323 2.36 7.63 5.24
N SER A 324 1.14 8.13 5.07
CA SER A 324 0.16 8.09 6.16
C SER A 324 -0.66 6.80 6.19
N ASP A 325 -1.33 6.46 5.09
CA ASP A 325 -2.38 5.43 5.07
C ASP A 325 -1.81 4.01 5.27
N THR A 326 -0.65 3.70 4.67
CA THR A 326 -0.05 2.36 4.82
C THR A 326 0.50 2.10 6.22
N SER A 327 1.18 3.08 6.82
CA SER A 327 1.70 2.98 8.19
C SER A 327 0.56 2.92 9.21
N SER A 328 -0.50 3.72 9.03
CA SER A 328 -1.66 3.69 9.91
C SER A 328 -2.34 2.32 9.92
N LEU A 329 -2.51 1.72 8.74
CA LEU A 329 -3.08 0.37 8.63
C LEU A 329 -2.17 -0.69 9.26
N ALA A 330 -0.85 -0.60 9.08
CA ALA A 330 0.09 -1.52 9.69
C ALA A 330 0.05 -1.46 11.22
N ILE A 331 0.04 -0.24 11.80
CA ILE A 331 -0.08 -0.04 13.25
C ILE A 331 -1.45 -0.54 13.75
N THR A 332 -2.53 -0.17 13.07
CA THR A 332 -3.90 -0.57 13.42
C THR A 332 -4.06 -2.09 13.46
N TRP A 333 -3.59 -2.80 12.43
CA TRP A 333 -3.66 -4.24 12.38
C TRP A 333 -2.75 -4.91 13.41
N THR A 334 -1.60 -4.32 13.73
CA THR A 334 -0.73 -4.81 14.80
C THR A 334 -1.43 -4.67 16.15
N LEU A 335 -2.05 -3.53 16.45
CA LEU A 335 -2.81 -3.33 17.69
C LEU A 335 -4.03 -4.27 17.78
N PHE A 336 -4.73 -4.50 16.67
CA PHE A 336 -5.81 -5.48 16.60
C PHE A 336 -5.34 -6.91 16.91
N LEU A 337 -4.22 -7.33 16.32
CA LEU A 337 -3.63 -8.64 16.62
C LEU A 337 -3.20 -8.75 18.09
N LEU A 338 -2.59 -7.72 18.63
CA LEU A 338 -2.18 -7.69 20.04
C LEU A 338 -3.38 -7.69 21.00
N ALA A 339 -4.49 -7.04 20.64
CA ALA A 339 -5.74 -7.09 21.41
C ALA A 339 -6.32 -8.51 21.42
N LYS A 340 -6.21 -9.22 20.30
CA LYS A 340 -6.68 -10.61 20.15
C LYS A 340 -5.76 -11.63 20.83
N TYR A 341 -4.48 -11.32 21.03
CA TYR A 341 -3.49 -12.20 21.65
C TYR A 341 -2.85 -11.54 22.90
N PRO A 342 -3.57 -11.47 24.04
CA PRO A 342 -3.12 -10.74 25.22
C PRO A 342 -1.77 -11.19 25.77
N PHE A 343 -1.45 -12.48 25.67
CA PHE A 343 -0.15 -13.00 26.10
C PHE A 343 1.02 -12.40 25.30
N ILE A 344 0.86 -12.29 23.98
CA ILE A 344 1.86 -11.66 23.10
C ILE A 344 1.98 -10.17 23.43
N GLN A 345 0.85 -9.51 23.68
CA GLN A 345 0.83 -8.09 24.07
C GLN A 345 1.59 -7.86 25.40
N THR A 346 1.35 -8.70 26.41
CA THR A 346 2.01 -8.59 27.71
C THR A 346 3.52 -8.78 27.59
N ARG A 347 3.95 -9.85 26.92
CA ARG A 347 5.39 -10.12 26.70
C ARG A 347 6.08 -8.98 25.94
N LEU A 348 5.42 -8.43 24.90
CA LEU A 348 5.96 -7.27 24.17
C LEU A 348 6.05 -6.04 25.08
N ARG A 349 5.03 -5.79 25.91
CA ARG A 349 5.04 -4.67 26.86
C ARG A 349 6.19 -4.77 27.85
N GLU A 350 6.47 -5.95 28.37
CA GLU A 350 7.61 -6.20 29.28
C GLU A 350 8.94 -5.82 28.61
N GLU A 351 9.15 -6.22 27.37
CA GLU A 351 10.35 -5.85 26.59
C GLU A 351 10.44 -4.33 26.39
N LEU A 352 9.32 -3.67 26.04
CA LEU A 352 9.26 -2.22 25.82
C LEU A 352 9.53 -1.44 27.12
N LEU A 353 8.99 -1.89 28.23
CA LEU A 353 9.19 -1.27 29.55
C LEU A 353 10.64 -1.38 30.02
N ALA A 354 11.37 -2.42 29.63
CA ALA A 354 12.78 -2.60 29.99
C ALA A 354 13.71 -1.49 29.44
N VAL A 355 13.31 -0.85 28.34
CA VAL A 355 14.07 0.26 27.74
C VAL A 355 13.46 1.64 28.05
N MET A 356 12.45 1.71 28.93
CA MET A 356 11.82 2.97 29.30
C MET A 356 12.80 3.87 30.05
N PRO A 357 12.96 5.15 29.67
CA PRO A 357 13.83 6.08 30.41
C PRO A 357 13.26 6.39 31.79
N ALA A 358 14.14 6.75 32.71
CA ALA A 358 13.74 7.16 34.06
C ALA A 358 13.06 8.55 34.07
N ALA A 359 13.48 9.42 33.17
CA ALA A 359 12.86 10.74 32.97
C ALA A 359 11.61 10.63 32.05
N PRO A 360 10.59 11.49 32.24
CA PRO A 360 9.49 11.59 31.31
C PRO A 360 9.99 11.88 29.89
N ILE A 361 9.45 11.16 28.91
CA ILE A 361 9.93 11.27 27.49
C ILE A 361 9.79 12.70 26.97
N GLU A 362 8.78 13.45 27.44
CA GLU A 362 8.56 14.85 27.07
C GLU A 362 9.69 15.79 27.49
N THR A 363 10.52 15.38 28.43
CA THR A 363 11.65 16.17 28.94
C THR A 363 12.99 15.77 28.32
N LEU A 364 13.01 14.73 27.47
CA LEU A 364 14.22 14.24 26.83
C LEU A 364 14.69 15.22 25.74
N THR A 365 16.00 15.40 25.65
CA THR A 365 16.64 16.12 24.53
C THR A 365 16.51 15.33 23.23
N PRO A 366 16.65 15.97 22.06
CA PRO A 366 16.63 15.26 20.78
C PRO A 366 17.64 14.11 20.70
N GLU A 367 18.82 14.25 21.29
CA GLU A 367 19.87 13.23 21.34
C GLU A 367 19.45 12.04 22.21
N GLU A 368 18.80 12.30 23.36
CA GLU A 368 18.27 11.25 24.24
C GLU A 368 17.12 10.50 23.55
N VAL A 369 16.28 11.20 22.80
CA VAL A 369 15.20 10.58 22.00
C VAL A 369 15.79 9.70 20.89
N ASP A 370 16.84 10.13 20.18
CA ASP A 370 17.52 9.29 19.16
C ASP A 370 18.16 8.06 19.79
N SER A 371 18.80 8.22 20.97
CA SER A 371 19.34 7.11 21.74
C SER A 371 18.26 6.11 22.20
N LEU A 372 17.12 6.63 22.68
CA LEU A 372 15.97 5.80 23.03
C LEU A 372 15.43 5.04 21.83
N HIS A 373 15.26 5.72 20.70
CA HIS A 373 14.83 5.09 19.45
C HIS A 373 15.79 3.99 19.01
N THR A 374 17.10 4.20 19.11
CA THR A 374 18.09 3.18 18.76
C THR A 374 17.88 1.92 19.60
N ARG A 375 17.70 2.06 20.92
CA ARG A 375 17.38 0.92 21.81
C ARG A 375 16.07 0.24 21.42
N ILE A 376 15.02 1.00 21.13
CA ILE A 376 13.72 0.46 20.68
C ILE A 376 13.88 -0.28 19.34
N ALA A 377 14.67 0.26 18.42
CA ALA A 377 14.87 -0.35 17.11
C ALA A 377 15.57 -1.71 17.15
N GLU A 378 16.37 -1.96 18.21
CA GLU A 378 17.12 -3.19 18.43
C GLU A 378 16.34 -4.24 19.25
N LEU A 379 15.13 -3.95 19.72
CA LEU A 379 14.32 -4.88 20.51
C LEU A 379 13.88 -6.07 19.64
N PRO A 380 14.30 -7.30 19.95
CA PRO A 380 14.08 -8.45 19.10
C PRO A 380 12.62 -8.88 19.04
N TYR A 381 11.90 -8.86 20.16
CA TYR A 381 10.50 -9.29 20.17
C TYR A 381 9.57 -8.26 19.49
N LEU A 382 9.84 -6.97 19.66
CA LEU A 382 9.15 -5.91 18.90
C LEU A 382 9.33 -6.11 17.39
N ASP A 383 10.55 -6.45 16.95
CA ASP A 383 10.84 -6.70 15.54
C ASP A 383 10.10 -7.94 15.04
N ASN A 384 10.07 -9.03 15.83
CA ASN A 384 9.34 -10.25 15.52
C ASN A 384 7.83 -10.01 15.40
N VAL A 385 7.23 -9.26 16.34
CA VAL A 385 5.81 -8.88 16.31
C VAL A 385 5.48 -8.08 15.06
N LEU A 386 6.29 -7.10 14.70
CA LEU A 386 6.08 -6.29 13.49
C LEU A 386 6.23 -7.11 12.22
N ARG A 387 7.27 -7.93 12.11
CA ARG A 387 7.46 -8.82 10.95
C ARG A 387 6.26 -9.74 10.77
N GLU A 388 5.78 -10.34 11.85
CA GLU A 388 4.65 -11.27 11.78
C GLU A 388 3.34 -10.57 11.43
N SER A 389 3.07 -9.41 12.02
CA SER A 389 1.91 -8.59 11.66
C SER A 389 1.90 -8.21 10.18
N LEU A 390 3.03 -7.69 9.69
CA LEU A 390 3.21 -7.26 8.29
C LEU A 390 3.17 -8.45 7.30
N ARG A 391 3.59 -9.64 7.73
CA ARG A 391 3.46 -10.87 6.94
C ARG A 391 2.00 -11.28 6.81
N LEU A 392 1.27 -11.33 7.93
CA LEU A 392 -0.11 -11.80 7.98
C LEU A 392 -1.10 -10.84 7.32
N ILE A 393 -0.92 -9.54 7.54
CA ILE A 393 -1.84 -8.52 7.06
C ILE A 393 -1.04 -7.39 6.39
N PRO A 394 -0.52 -7.65 5.17
CA PRO A 394 0.19 -6.61 4.43
C PRO A 394 -0.80 -5.49 4.04
N PRO A 395 -0.45 -4.21 4.25
CA PRO A 395 -1.30 -3.09 3.82
C PRO A 395 -1.64 -3.13 2.32
N VAL A 396 -0.73 -3.60 1.47
CA VAL A 396 -0.98 -3.86 0.05
C VAL A 396 -1.09 -5.37 -0.16
N HIS A 397 -2.29 -5.85 -0.47
CA HIS A 397 -2.58 -7.30 -0.56
C HIS A 397 -2.17 -7.96 -1.88
N SER A 398 -2.03 -7.20 -2.96
CA SER A 398 -1.66 -7.73 -4.27
C SER A 398 -0.99 -6.69 -5.16
N SER A 399 -0.32 -7.16 -6.21
CA SER A 399 0.29 -6.32 -7.23
C SER A 399 -0.04 -6.86 -8.62
N ILE A 400 -0.46 -5.96 -9.52
CA ILE A 400 -0.76 -6.31 -10.90
C ILE A 400 0.26 -5.65 -11.82
N ARG A 401 0.74 -6.41 -12.80
CA ARG A 401 1.65 -5.94 -13.85
C ARG A 401 1.10 -6.28 -15.22
N VAL A 402 1.55 -5.57 -16.24
CA VAL A 402 1.27 -5.86 -17.64
C VAL A 402 2.58 -5.96 -18.40
N ALA A 403 2.71 -7.00 -19.21
CA ALA A 403 3.88 -7.18 -20.07
C ALA A 403 3.86 -6.16 -21.21
N THR A 404 4.91 -5.36 -21.37
CA THR A 404 5.05 -4.36 -22.46
C THR A 404 5.60 -4.97 -23.74
N ARG A 405 6.15 -6.17 -23.65
CA ARG A 405 6.63 -7.00 -24.76
C ARG A 405 6.41 -8.47 -24.42
N ASP A 406 6.55 -9.34 -25.42
CA ASP A 406 6.59 -10.78 -25.20
C ASP A 406 7.78 -11.15 -24.32
N ASP A 407 7.57 -12.07 -23.37
CA ASP A 407 8.61 -12.53 -22.45
C ASP A 407 8.36 -13.98 -22.03
N ASP A 408 9.41 -14.69 -21.62
CA ASP A 408 9.35 -16.02 -21.06
C ASP A 408 9.70 -15.95 -19.57
N VAL A 409 8.69 -16.11 -18.72
CA VAL A 409 8.83 -16.02 -17.25
C VAL A 409 9.29 -17.38 -16.72
N PRO A 410 10.50 -17.47 -16.13
CA PRO A 410 10.98 -18.72 -15.53
C PRO A 410 10.18 -19.07 -14.27
N THR A 411 10.08 -20.37 -13.97
CA THR A 411 9.41 -20.90 -12.77
C THR A 411 10.31 -21.86 -12.00
N SER A 412 10.15 -21.90 -10.67
CA SER A 412 10.92 -22.82 -9.80
C SER A 412 10.49 -24.27 -9.99
N THR A 413 9.20 -24.48 -10.28
CA THR A 413 8.61 -25.80 -10.53
C THR A 413 8.07 -25.86 -11.95
N PRO A 414 8.08 -27.05 -12.60
CA PRO A 414 7.52 -27.20 -13.93
C PRO A 414 6.03 -26.84 -13.94
N VAL A 415 5.61 -26.16 -15.00
CA VAL A 415 4.20 -25.80 -15.21
C VAL A 415 3.62 -26.72 -16.28
N ARG A 416 2.58 -27.45 -15.93
CA ARG A 416 1.87 -28.33 -16.85
C ARG A 416 1.13 -27.51 -17.90
N THR A 417 1.56 -27.56 -19.13
CA THR A 417 1.02 -26.74 -20.23
C THR A 417 0.37 -27.65 -21.27
N ARG A 418 -0.82 -27.29 -21.75
CA ARG A 418 -1.53 -28.02 -22.80
C ARG A 418 -0.95 -27.66 -24.17
N LEU A 419 -0.64 -28.69 -24.96
CA LEU A 419 -0.17 -28.55 -26.35
C LEU A 419 -1.35 -28.45 -27.34
N PRO A 420 -1.12 -27.99 -28.59
CA PRO A 420 -2.17 -27.87 -29.62
C PRO A 420 -2.83 -29.21 -29.97
N ASP A 421 -2.17 -30.31 -29.84
CA ASP A 421 -2.67 -31.66 -30.06
C ASP A 421 -3.53 -32.19 -28.88
N GLY A 422 -3.66 -31.40 -27.81
CA GLY A 422 -4.40 -31.76 -26.61
C GLY A 422 -3.62 -32.50 -25.55
N SER A 423 -2.38 -32.92 -25.84
CA SER A 423 -1.46 -33.51 -24.86
C SER A 423 -0.93 -32.46 -23.88
N PHE A 424 -0.22 -32.89 -22.85
CA PHE A 424 0.38 -32.00 -21.86
C PHE A 424 1.89 -32.17 -21.84
N THR A 425 2.60 -31.07 -21.65
CA THR A 425 4.02 -31.02 -21.39
C THR A 425 4.31 -30.23 -20.13
N GLU A 426 5.47 -30.43 -19.54
CA GLU A 426 5.95 -29.65 -18.40
C GLU A 426 7.06 -28.70 -18.86
N LEU A 427 6.87 -27.40 -18.58
CA LEU A 427 7.80 -26.35 -18.96
C LEU A 427 8.30 -25.61 -17.72
N HIS A 428 9.58 -25.26 -17.69
CA HIS A 428 10.20 -24.44 -16.63
C HIS A 428 10.09 -22.93 -16.89
N SER A 429 9.27 -22.53 -17.84
CA SER A 429 8.94 -21.15 -18.14
C SER A 429 7.53 -21.02 -18.70
N VAL A 430 6.96 -19.85 -18.56
CA VAL A 430 5.63 -19.50 -19.09
C VAL A 430 5.78 -18.35 -20.07
N ARG A 431 5.31 -18.58 -21.31
CA ARG A 431 5.22 -17.52 -22.31
C ARG A 431 4.15 -16.51 -21.94
N VAL A 432 4.55 -15.26 -21.72
CA VAL A 432 3.67 -14.12 -21.40
C VAL A 432 3.69 -13.15 -22.58
N PRO A 433 2.64 -13.11 -23.41
CA PRO A 433 2.55 -12.18 -24.51
C PRO A 433 2.46 -10.72 -24.05
N LYS A 434 2.90 -9.81 -24.90
CA LYS A 434 2.66 -8.37 -24.75
C LYS A 434 1.16 -8.09 -24.46
N GLY A 435 0.90 -7.25 -23.46
CA GLY A 435 -0.45 -6.89 -23.04
C GLY A 435 -1.08 -7.86 -22.04
N SER A 436 -0.46 -9.01 -21.76
CA SER A 436 -0.96 -9.94 -20.75
C SER A 436 -0.68 -9.43 -19.35
N PHE A 437 -1.64 -9.67 -18.46
CA PHE A 437 -1.53 -9.29 -17.05
C PHE A 437 -0.87 -10.39 -16.23
N VAL A 438 -0.05 -9.98 -15.26
CA VAL A 438 0.52 -10.83 -14.21
C VAL A 438 -0.03 -10.34 -12.87
N HIS A 439 -0.71 -11.22 -12.14
CA HIS A 439 -1.25 -10.96 -10.81
C HIS A 439 -0.37 -11.65 -9.77
N ILE A 440 0.21 -10.86 -8.88
CA ILE A 440 1.05 -11.32 -7.77
C ILE A 440 0.25 -11.11 -6.48
N PRO A 441 -0.26 -12.17 -5.84
CA PRO A 441 -1.00 -12.07 -4.58
C PRO A 441 -0.02 -11.96 -3.42
N ILE A 442 0.29 -10.75 -2.97
CA ILE A 442 1.23 -10.48 -1.87
C ILE A 442 0.80 -11.19 -0.59
N GLU A 443 -0.49 -11.05 -0.22
CA GLU A 443 -1.04 -11.75 0.94
C GLU A 443 -0.90 -13.27 0.79
N GLY A 444 -1.30 -13.82 -0.37
CA GLY A 444 -1.21 -15.26 -0.62
C GLY A 444 0.22 -15.80 -0.56
N PHE A 445 1.19 -15.03 -1.07
CA PHE A 445 2.60 -15.35 -1.00
C PHE A 445 3.14 -15.33 0.44
N ASN A 446 2.79 -14.29 1.21
CA ASN A 446 3.20 -14.16 2.60
C ASN A 446 2.54 -15.21 3.53
N LEU A 447 1.43 -15.81 3.10
CA LEU A 447 0.65 -16.80 3.88
C LEU A 447 0.83 -18.25 3.41
N ASP A 448 1.72 -18.49 2.45
CA ASP A 448 1.93 -19.82 1.87
C ASP A 448 2.44 -20.82 2.90
N ARG A 449 1.62 -21.81 3.25
CA ARG A 449 1.94 -22.81 4.29
C ARG A 449 3.01 -23.81 3.88
N GLU A 450 3.30 -23.97 2.59
CA GLU A 450 4.45 -24.76 2.14
C GLU A 450 5.77 -24.05 2.42
N VAL A 451 5.75 -22.71 2.52
CA VAL A 451 6.91 -21.88 2.85
C VAL A 451 7.00 -21.61 4.36
N TRP A 452 5.88 -21.20 4.97
CA TRP A 452 5.84 -20.70 6.36
C TRP A 452 5.47 -21.77 7.39
N GLY A 453 5.21 -23.02 6.97
CA GLY A 453 4.79 -24.10 7.84
C GLY A 453 3.30 -24.20 8.08
N ALA A 454 2.86 -25.25 8.76
CA ALA A 454 1.45 -25.58 8.97
C ALA A 454 0.69 -24.48 9.72
N ASP A 455 1.36 -23.73 10.59
CA ASP A 455 0.84 -22.58 11.34
C ASP A 455 1.00 -21.23 10.60
N GLY A 456 1.30 -21.25 9.30
CA GLY A 456 1.55 -20.05 8.48
C GLY A 456 0.43 -19.01 8.49
N TRP A 457 -0.77 -19.35 8.95
CA TRP A 457 -1.91 -18.43 9.11
C TRP A 457 -2.10 -17.94 10.56
N ALA A 458 -1.34 -18.47 11.51
CA ALA A 458 -1.38 -18.04 12.91
C ALA A 458 -0.48 -16.82 13.12
N PHE A 459 -0.88 -15.95 14.07
CA PHE A 459 -0.04 -14.87 14.56
C PHE A 459 0.96 -15.44 15.59
N ASN A 460 2.15 -15.74 15.13
CA ASN A 460 3.21 -16.37 15.91
C ASN A 460 4.55 -15.60 15.74
N PRO A 461 4.82 -14.56 16.55
CA PRO A 461 6.07 -13.82 16.51
C PRO A 461 7.33 -14.65 16.76
N ASP A 462 7.24 -15.75 17.55
CA ASP A 462 8.38 -16.62 17.85
C ASP A 462 8.88 -17.40 16.62
N ARG A 463 8.10 -17.44 15.54
CA ARG A 463 8.51 -17.98 14.25
C ARG A 463 9.82 -17.37 13.74
N TRP A 464 10.05 -16.08 14.02
CA TRP A 464 11.21 -15.34 13.51
C TRP A 464 12.53 -15.74 14.16
N ASP A 465 12.47 -16.44 15.28
CA ASP A 465 13.65 -17.00 15.95
C ASP A 465 14.13 -18.30 15.27
N ASN A 466 13.22 -19.03 14.59
CA ASN A 466 13.50 -20.28 13.90
C ASN A 466 12.69 -20.39 12.60
N LEU A 467 13.17 -19.73 11.55
CA LEU A 467 12.50 -19.71 10.24
C LEU A 467 12.67 -21.03 9.49
N PRO A 468 11.62 -21.54 8.81
CA PRO A 468 11.76 -22.62 7.85
C PRO A 468 12.80 -22.29 6.76
N GLU A 469 13.57 -23.28 6.32
CA GLU A 469 14.61 -23.11 5.28
C GLU A 469 14.06 -22.50 3.99
N ALA A 470 12.83 -22.87 3.62
CA ALA A 470 12.15 -22.37 2.43
C ALA A 470 11.98 -20.84 2.41
N VAL A 471 11.96 -20.18 3.58
CA VAL A 471 11.81 -18.72 3.68
C VAL A 471 13.04 -18.00 3.12
N ALA A 472 14.24 -18.54 3.29
CA ALA A 472 15.48 -17.90 2.85
C ALA A 472 15.53 -17.63 1.33
N SER A 473 14.84 -18.45 0.54
CA SER A 473 14.76 -18.33 -0.94
C SER A 473 13.66 -17.36 -1.42
N GLN A 474 12.82 -16.85 -0.53
CA GLN A 474 11.70 -16.01 -0.93
C GLN A 474 12.16 -14.58 -1.27
N PRO A 475 11.63 -13.96 -2.36
CA PRO A 475 11.90 -12.58 -2.68
C PRO A 475 11.22 -11.64 -1.69
N GLY A 476 11.77 -10.44 -1.56
CA GLY A 476 11.19 -9.36 -0.78
C GLY A 476 12.25 -8.43 -0.22
N LEU A 477 11.92 -7.15 -0.10
CA LEU A 477 12.85 -6.15 0.42
C LEU A 477 13.03 -6.31 1.95
N TYR A 478 12.02 -6.79 2.65
CA TYR A 478 12.01 -6.90 4.10
C TYR A 478 11.53 -8.30 4.53
N SER A 479 12.40 -8.98 5.28
CA SER A 479 12.08 -10.26 5.94
C SER A 479 11.55 -11.35 4.97
N ASN A 480 12.05 -11.38 3.73
CA ASN A 480 11.64 -12.36 2.72
C ASN A 480 10.11 -12.40 2.48
N THR A 481 9.44 -11.25 2.69
CA THR A 481 8.02 -11.04 2.41
C THR A 481 7.82 -9.97 1.33
N LEU A 482 6.71 -10.01 0.62
CA LEU A 482 6.39 -9.03 -0.42
C LEU A 482 5.69 -7.76 0.12
N THR A 483 5.56 -7.61 1.43
CA THR A 483 4.87 -6.47 2.06
C THR A 483 5.43 -5.11 1.62
N PHE A 484 6.75 -5.00 1.50
CA PHE A 484 7.43 -3.81 0.96
C PHE A 484 7.86 -3.98 -0.50
N SER A 485 7.25 -4.96 -1.21
CA SER A 485 7.55 -5.27 -2.60
C SER A 485 9.00 -5.77 -2.81
N ALA A 486 9.45 -5.82 -4.05
CA ALA A 486 10.80 -6.25 -4.43
C ALA A 486 11.29 -5.49 -5.67
N GLY A 487 12.60 -5.55 -5.95
CA GLY A 487 13.21 -4.97 -7.14
C GLY A 487 13.18 -3.45 -7.21
N PRO A 488 13.32 -2.86 -8.41
CA PRO A 488 13.43 -1.40 -8.59
C PRO A 488 12.18 -0.60 -8.14
N ARG A 489 11.06 -1.29 -7.94
CA ARG A 489 9.78 -0.72 -7.48
C ARG A 489 9.49 -0.98 -6.00
N SER A 490 10.45 -1.49 -5.26
CA SER A 490 10.34 -1.69 -3.82
C SER A 490 10.05 -0.38 -3.08
N CYS A 491 9.47 -0.50 -1.88
CA CYS A 491 9.09 0.66 -1.07
C CYS A 491 10.30 1.54 -0.73
N ILE A 492 10.23 2.83 -1.06
CA ILE A 492 11.26 3.81 -0.70
C ILE A 492 11.18 4.20 0.78
N GLY A 493 9.95 4.16 1.36
CA GLY A 493 9.66 4.56 2.73
C GLY A 493 9.83 3.46 3.77
N LEU A 494 10.40 2.28 3.43
CA LEU A 494 10.56 1.16 4.38
C LEU A 494 11.14 1.61 5.72
N ARG A 495 12.28 2.33 5.71
CA ARG A 495 12.94 2.76 6.95
C ARG A 495 12.11 3.78 7.71
N PHE A 496 11.49 4.72 7.01
CA PHE A 496 10.60 5.71 7.61
C PHE A 496 9.42 5.04 8.31
N SER A 497 8.74 4.11 7.65
CA SER A 497 7.61 3.40 8.23
C SER A 497 8.02 2.52 9.42
N MET A 498 9.23 1.93 9.42
CA MET A 498 9.72 1.17 10.56
C MET A 498 10.00 2.06 11.78
N ILE A 499 10.58 3.26 11.58
CA ILE A 499 10.74 4.27 12.64
C ILE A 499 9.37 4.60 13.23
N GLU A 500 8.40 4.92 12.37
CA GLU A 500 7.05 5.31 12.76
C GLU A 500 6.35 4.18 13.54
N MET A 501 6.28 2.98 12.98
CA MET A 501 5.60 1.83 13.59
C MET A 501 6.23 1.47 14.95
N LYS A 502 7.56 1.35 15.04
CA LYS A 502 8.23 1.00 16.29
C LYS A 502 8.02 2.07 17.36
N THR A 503 8.11 3.34 17.01
CA THR A 503 7.87 4.46 17.95
C THR A 503 6.42 4.47 18.45
N PHE A 504 5.44 4.35 17.56
CA PHE A 504 4.04 4.36 17.96
C PHE A 504 3.67 3.15 18.81
N LEU A 505 4.13 1.95 18.46
CA LEU A 505 3.89 0.76 19.29
C LEU A 505 4.56 0.88 20.65
N TYR A 506 5.78 1.43 20.72
CA TYR A 506 6.44 1.70 22.00
C TYR A 506 5.59 2.63 22.87
N ILE A 507 5.18 3.78 22.35
CA ILE A 507 4.40 4.75 23.12
C ILE A 507 3.04 4.18 23.54
N LEU A 508 2.32 3.56 22.59
CA LEU A 508 0.96 3.10 22.85
C LEU A 508 0.93 1.89 23.80
N LEU A 509 1.83 0.92 23.67
CA LEU A 509 1.83 -0.28 24.50
C LEU A 509 2.41 -0.06 25.90
N THR A 510 3.28 0.94 26.09
CA THR A 510 3.77 1.31 27.43
C THR A 510 2.75 2.12 28.24
N HIS A 511 1.71 2.69 27.58
CA HIS A 511 0.71 3.53 28.24
C HIS A 511 -0.71 2.96 28.21
N PHE A 512 -0.98 1.99 27.32
CA PHE A 512 -2.31 1.42 27.17
C PHE A 512 -2.29 -0.10 27.07
N ALA A 513 -3.36 -0.72 27.56
CA ALA A 513 -3.71 -2.10 27.27
C ALA A 513 -4.88 -2.12 26.28
N PHE A 514 -4.82 -3.06 25.34
CA PHE A 514 -5.79 -3.22 24.26
C PHE A 514 -6.52 -4.56 24.40
N ALA A 515 -7.83 -4.55 24.21
CA ALA A 515 -8.65 -5.74 24.12
C ALA A 515 -9.67 -5.63 22.97
N GLU A 516 -10.17 -6.78 22.51
CA GLU A 516 -11.23 -6.80 21.49
C GLU A 516 -12.50 -6.16 22.06
N SER A 517 -13.20 -5.38 21.22
CA SER A 517 -14.52 -4.85 21.57
C SER A 517 -15.62 -5.88 21.25
N ASP A 518 -16.86 -5.50 21.55
CA ASP A 518 -18.08 -6.26 21.19
C ASP A 518 -18.33 -6.31 19.67
N GLU A 519 -17.68 -5.45 18.90
CA GLU A 519 -17.84 -5.36 17.45
C GLU A 519 -16.82 -6.24 16.71
N LYS A 520 -17.33 -7.05 15.76
CA LYS A 520 -16.46 -7.91 14.95
C LYS A 520 -15.80 -7.11 13.84
N VAL A 521 -14.47 -7.05 13.87
CA VAL A 521 -13.66 -6.42 12.82
C VAL A 521 -13.26 -7.47 11.77
N GLY A 522 -13.50 -7.14 10.51
CA GLY A 522 -13.10 -7.94 9.35
C GLY A 522 -12.13 -7.19 8.44
N LYS A 523 -11.46 -7.92 7.54
CA LYS A 523 -10.61 -7.35 6.49
C LYS A 523 -11.42 -7.11 5.21
N ALA A 524 -11.10 -6.05 4.49
CA ALA A 524 -11.49 -5.88 3.10
C ALA A 524 -10.27 -5.49 2.24
N ASN A 525 -10.05 -6.28 1.18
CA ASN A 525 -8.98 -6.06 0.21
C ASN A 525 -9.51 -5.22 -0.94
N VAL A 526 -9.34 -3.93 -0.86
CA VAL A 526 -9.78 -3.01 -1.91
C VAL A 526 -8.58 -2.50 -2.70
N VAL A 527 -8.07 -1.33 -2.40
CA VAL A 527 -6.74 -0.85 -2.84
C VAL A 527 -5.72 -1.23 -1.78
N LEU A 528 -6.12 -1.07 -0.51
CA LEU A 528 -5.35 -1.47 0.67
C LEU A 528 -6.18 -2.45 1.51
N THR A 529 -5.52 -3.17 2.41
CA THR A 529 -6.14 -4.09 3.37
C THR A 529 -6.71 -3.28 4.55
N ARG A 530 -8.00 -2.96 4.49
CA ARG A 530 -8.66 -2.09 5.47
C ARG A 530 -9.48 -2.87 6.48
N PRO A 531 -9.52 -2.43 7.77
CA PRO A 531 -10.43 -2.95 8.75
C PRO A 531 -11.84 -2.36 8.58
N TYR A 532 -12.86 -3.19 8.78
CA TYR A 532 -14.26 -2.78 8.79
C TYR A 532 -15.02 -3.50 9.90
N VAL A 533 -15.94 -2.80 10.53
CA VAL A 533 -16.93 -3.45 11.40
C VAL A 533 -17.91 -4.24 10.53
N MET A 534 -18.07 -5.52 10.83
CA MET A 534 -18.95 -6.41 10.07
C MET A 534 -20.38 -5.88 10.08
N GLY A 535 -20.97 -5.74 8.89
CA GLY A 535 -22.30 -5.14 8.70
C GLY A 535 -22.32 -3.61 8.56
N LYS A 536 -21.21 -2.90 8.87
CA LYS A 536 -21.11 -1.43 8.79
C LYS A 536 -20.16 -0.93 7.70
N HIS A 537 -20.00 -1.67 6.62
CA HIS A 537 -19.05 -1.33 5.54
C HIS A 537 -19.27 0.07 4.91
N ARG A 538 -20.49 0.60 5.01
CA ARG A 538 -20.82 1.94 4.49
C ARG A 538 -20.31 3.08 5.36
N GLU A 539 -19.96 2.79 6.61
CA GLU A 539 -19.43 3.78 7.56
C GLU A 539 -17.92 4.02 7.38
N GLY A 540 -17.29 3.31 6.44
CA GLY A 540 -15.85 3.41 6.16
C GLY A 540 -15.00 2.47 7.01
N SER A 541 -13.68 2.72 6.97
CA SER A 541 -12.70 1.90 7.70
C SER A 541 -12.77 2.18 9.19
N GLN A 542 -12.92 1.14 10.00
CA GLN A 542 -13.03 1.20 11.46
C GLN A 542 -12.37 0.00 12.12
N CYS A 543 -11.71 0.24 13.25
CA CYS A 543 -11.13 -0.79 14.11
C CYS A 543 -11.36 -0.45 15.59
N PRO A 544 -12.59 -0.64 16.11
CA PRO A 544 -12.91 -0.35 17.50
C PRO A 544 -12.26 -1.39 18.44
N LEU A 545 -11.43 -0.89 19.35
CA LEU A 545 -10.80 -1.66 20.43
C LEU A 545 -11.18 -1.06 21.78
N LEU A 546 -11.18 -1.89 22.82
CA LEU A 546 -11.22 -1.44 24.20
C LEU A 546 -9.81 -1.01 24.61
N VAL A 547 -9.67 0.25 25.01
CA VAL A 547 -8.39 0.86 25.39
C VAL A 547 -8.46 1.26 26.86
N THR A 548 -7.53 0.75 27.66
CA THR A 548 -7.41 1.02 29.10
C THR A 548 -6.03 1.61 29.37
N PRO A 549 -5.89 2.68 30.15
CA PRO A 549 -4.59 3.16 30.59
C PRO A 549 -3.84 2.05 31.35
N TYR A 550 -2.60 1.86 31.00
CA TYR A 550 -1.73 0.91 31.69
C TYR A 550 -1.02 1.61 32.84
N VAL A 551 -1.25 1.16 34.06
CA VAL A 551 -0.56 1.62 35.27
C VAL A 551 0.50 0.60 35.59
N ARG A 552 1.74 1.05 35.71
CA ARG A 552 2.86 0.21 36.12
C ARG A 552 2.70 -0.08 37.62
N GLU A 553 2.59 -1.35 37.98
CA GLU A 553 2.63 -1.80 39.37
C GLU A 553 4.00 -1.60 39.99
#